data_61cdb4a14546f577a560d890cee18c9a
#
_entry.id   61cdb4a14546f577a560d890cee18c9a
#
_cell.length_a   1.000
_cell.length_b   1.000
_cell.length_c   1.000
_cell.angle_alpha   90.00
_cell.angle_beta   90.00
_cell.angle_gamma   90.00
#
_symmetry.space_group_name_H-M   'P 1'
#
loop_
_entity.id
_entity.type
_entity.pdbx_description
1 polymer ?
#
loop_
_entity_poly.entity_id
_entity_poly.type
_entity_poly.pdbx_seq_one_letter_code
_entity_poly.pdbx_strand_id
1 'polypeptide(L)'
;MMRIRPTVHLGAFGYGNLGDELCLIEAMQAFPSAEAYAFSVAPDWTMRCVPCLKGCFRNAGEMLALKPARVVYGGGLFGTSKAFQAWIPSLVRAKAMGAEVYFHNLGVGALGDLGWLSAAERSVIEDAAIFTVRDYVSVERWAKAGISRMPYVTHFPEADIAPEFSLADALLPRGQRLLGVSIIPTPMMRACLRHEAATVHALMEEFSDHAIVPIVSTVHLSTPDEDDTAGCIEFLRDFLPKNPIAAPILLDREFWRAELTPQRLKGLIARCDTLLTHRKHNAVHGIGANVRVIGLHPWADGSLRRTFIALSDRLPHGSRCIGLQAPST
;
A
#
# COMPACT_ATOMS: atom_id res chain seq x y z
N MET A 1 -37.08 -4.05 -14.82
CA MET A 1 -35.79 -3.39 -14.48
C MET A 1 -34.69 -4.45 -14.50
N MET A 2 -33.70 -4.33 -15.37
CA MET A 2 -32.54 -5.21 -15.36
C MET A 2 -31.76 -4.92 -14.07
N ARG A 3 -31.57 -5.93 -13.20
CA ARG A 3 -30.85 -5.78 -11.95
C ARG A 3 -29.36 -5.55 -12.29
N ILE A 4 -28.80 -4.40 -11.89
CA ILE A 4 -27.37 -4.13 -12.05
C ILE A 4 -26.62 -5.18 -11.22
N ARG A 5 -25.77 -5.98 -11.87
CA ARG A 5 -24.95 -6.98 -11.17
C ARG A 5 -23.70 -6.28 -10.62
N PRO A 6 -23.29 -6.58 -9.39
CA PRO A 6 -22.20 -5.85 -8.72
C PRO A 6 -20.82 -6.13 -9.30
N THR A 7 -19.90 -5.18 -9.04
CA THR A 7 -18.46 -5.38 -9.13
C THR A 7 -17.93 -5.69 -7.74
N VAL A 8 -17.11 -6.72 -7.59
CA VAL A 8 -16.47 -7.09 -6.33
C VAL A 8 -14.96 -6.93 -6.45
N HIS A 9 -14.33 -6.40 -5.40
CA HIS A 9 -12.89 -6.16 -5.31
C HIS A 9 -12.28 -7.10 -4.27
N LEU A 10 -11.23 -7.83 -4.65
CA LEU A 10 -10.46 -8.74 -3.81
C LEU A 10 -9.04 -8.22 -3.64
N GLY A 11 -8.62 -7.98 -2.41
CA GLY A 11 -7.30 -7.49 -2.05
C GLY A 11 -7.05 -7.63 -0.54
N ALA A 12 -5.92 -7.15 -0.06
CA ALA A 12 -5.54 -7.20 1.36
C ALA A 12 -6.19 -6.05 2.15
N PHE A 13 -7.52 -5.93 2.11
CA PHE A 13 -8.25 -4.81 2.70
C PHE A 13 -8.71 -5.11 4.15
N GLY A 14 -8.78 -4.06 4.97
CA GLY A 14 -9.26 -4.15 6.35
C GLY A 14 -8.19 -4.53 7.38
N TYR A 15 -6.93 -4.69 7.00
CA TYR A 15 -5.85 -5.06 7.93
C TYR A 15 -5.25 -3.89 8.70
N GLY A 16 -5.75 -2.66 8.53
CA GLY A 16 -5.23 -1.46 9.17
C GLY A 16 -4.03 -0.86 8.43
N ASN A 17 -3.99 -0.98 7.10
CA ASN A 17 -2.96 -0.41 6.24
C ASN A 17 -3.60 0.49 5.18
N LEU A 18 -3.48 1.80 5.34
CA LEU A 18 -4.06 2.80 4.42
C LEU A 18 -3.53 2.69 2.99
N GLY A 19 -2.34 2.14 2.79
CA GLY A 19 -1.78 1.91 1.45
C GLY A 19 -2.54 0.83 0.67
N ASP A 20 -3.04 -0.21 1.34
CA ASP A 20 -3.86 -1.23 0.69
C ASP A 20 -5.27 -0.69 0.37
N GLU A 21 -5.84 0.13 1.27
CA GLU A 21 -7.11 0.83 1.00
C GLU A 21 -6.97 1.85 -0.15
N LEU A 22 -5.79 2.46 -0.35
CA LEU A 22 -5.53 3.30 -1.51
C LEU A 22 -5.58 2.50 -2.83
N CYS A 23 -5.03 1.28 -2.83
CA CYS A 23 -5.14 0.39 -3.98
C CYS A 23 -6.61 0.03 -4.29
N LEU A 24 -7.47 -0.08 -3.25
CA LEU A 24 -8.91 -0.27 -3.46
C LEU A 24 -9.56 0.95 -4.12
N ILE A 25 -9.25 2.16 -3.65
CA ILE A 25 -9.76 3.41 -4.25
C ILE A 25 -9.36 3.49 -5.72
N GLU A 26 -8.10 3.19 -6.03
CA GLU A 26 -7.59 3.17 -7.40
C GLU A 26 -8.34 2.12 -8.25
N ALA A 27 -8.48 0.89 -7.78
CA ALA A 27 -9.19 -0.16 -8.49
C ALA A 27 -10.68 0.21 -8.74
N MET A 28 -11.33 0.90 -7.80
CA MET A 28 -12.70 1.39 -8.00
C MET A 28 -12.80 2.51 -9.03
N GLN A 29 -11.76 3.35 -9.17
CA GLN A 29 -11.69 4.35 -10.24
C GLN A 29 -11.44 3.70 -11.61
N ALA A 30 -10.58 2.68 -11.67
CA ALA A 30 -10.31 1.92 -12.88
C ALA A 30 -11.52 1.08 -13.34
N PHE A 31 -12.34 0.60 -12.40
CA PHE A 31 -13.52 -0.25 -12.66
C PHE A 31 -14.78 0.35 -12.00
N PRO A 32 -15.28 1.50 -12.47
CA PRO A 32 -16.39 2.19 -11.83
C PRO A 32 -17.67 1.34 -11.84
N SER A 33 -18.37 1.34 -10.71
CA SER A 33 -19.63 0.64 -10.50
C SER A 33 -20.44 1.30 -9.39
N ALA A 34 -21.74 1.50 -9.62
CA ALA A 34 -22.67 1.95 -8.59
C ALA A 34 -22.93 0.88 -7.52
N GLU A 35 -22.67 -0.39 -7.82
CA GLU A 35 -22.82 -1.55 -6.95
C GLU A 35 -21.42 -2.19 -6.73
N ALA A 36 -20.53 -1.47 -6.03
CA ALA A 36 -19.18 -1.93 -5.71
C ALA A 36 -19.12 -2.51 -4.29
N TYR A 37 -18.53 -3.70 -4.16
CA TYR A 37 -18.31 -4.37 -2.88
C TYR A 37 -16.83 -4.79 -2.78
N ALA A 38 -16.30 -4.87 -1.55
CA ALA A 38 -14.91 -5.29 -1.34
C ALA A 38 -14.82 -6.42 -0.31
N PHE A 39 -13.85 -7.30 -0.48
CA PHE A 39 -13.39 -8.16 0.61
C PHE A 39 -12.78 -7.30 1.71
N SER A 40 -13.13 -7.57 2.98
CA SER A 40 -12.46 -6.90 4.10
C SER A 40 -12.51 -7.75 5.36
N VAL A 41 -11.41 -7.79 6.10
CA VAL A 41 -11.36 -8.40 7.44
C VAL A 41 -11.95 -7.48 8.52
N ALA A 42 -12.01 -6.16 8.25
CA ALA A 42 -12.63 -5.14 9.11
C ALA A 42 -13.56 -4.23 8.27
N PRO A 43 -14.79 -4.70 7.91
CA PRO A 43 -15.71 -4.01 7.02
C PRO A 43 -15.97 -2.55 7.37
N ASP A 44 -16.24 -2.24 8.64
CA ASP A 44 -16.59 -0.89 9.08
C ASP A 44 -15.44 0.10 8.85
N TRP A 45 -14.19 -0.35 9.10
CA TRP A 45 -13.01 0.47 8.85
C TRP A 45 -12.77 0.69 7.35
N THR A 46 -12.87 -0.38 6.53
CA THR A 46 -12.73 -0.25 5.07
C THR A 46 -13.81 0.66 4.48
N MET A 47 -15.07 0.52 4.89
CA MET A 47 -16.16 1.38 4.41
C MET A 47 -15.99 2.84 4.84
N ARG A 48 -15.41 3.10 6.01
CA ARG A 48 -15.03 4.46 6.43
C ARG A 48 -13.92 5.03 5.54
N CYS A 49 -12.90 4.23 5.22
CA CYS A 49 -11.79 4.64 4.34
C CYS A 49 -12.25 4.84 2.88
N VAL A 50 -13.26 4.08 2.44
CA VAL A 50 -13.74 4.05 1.05
C VAL A 50 -15.28 4.15 1.04
N PRO A 51 -15.85 5.34 1.33
CA PRO A 51 -17.29 5.51 1.57
C PRO A 51 -18.18 5.31 0.35
N CYS A 52 -17.62 5.19 -0.85
CA CYS A 52 -18.37 4.88 -2.07
C CYS A 52 -18.66 3.37 -2.25
N LEU A 53 -18.15 2.49 -1.37
CA LEU A 53 -18.54 1.07 -1.33
C LEU A 53 -20.01 0.93 -0.89
N LYS A 54 -20.72 -0.02 -1.50
CA LYS A 54 -22.06 -0.46 -1.05
C LYS A 54 -21.99 -1.39 0.16
N GLY A 55 -20.89 -2.09 0.33
CA GLY A 55 -20.65 -2.99 1.43
C GLY A 55 -19.38 -3.80 1.29
N CYS A 56 -19.11 -4.59 2.31
CA CYS A 56 -18.00 -5.52 2.33
C CYS A 56 -18.49 -6.96 2.53
N PHE A 57 -17.68 -7.91 2.10
CA PHE A 57 -17.86 -9.33 2.37
C PHE A 57 -16.59 -9.91 3.02
N ARG A 58 -16.73 -11.01 3.77
CA ARG A 58 -15.63 -11.57 4.58
C ARG A 58 -15.08 -12.88 4.03
N ASN A 59 -15.80 -13.52 3.12
CA ASN A 59 -15.43 -14.83 2.60
C ASN A 59 -15.98 -15.06 1.18
N ALA A 60 -15.50 -16.13 0.56
CA ALA A 60 -15.89 -16.50 -0.80
C ALA A 60 -17.37 -16.82 -0.97
N GLY A 61 -18.02 -17.37 0.07
CA GLY A 61 -19.45 -17.67 0.03
C GLY A 61 -20.31 -16.42 -0.10
N GLU A 62 -20.00 -15.40 0.72
CA GLU A 62 -20.65 -14.09 0.67
C GLU A 62 -20.40 -13.40 -0.68
N MET A 63 -19.16 -13.45 -1.21
CA MET A 63 -18.85 -12.94 -2.55
C MET A 63 -19.72 -13.57 -3.63
N LEU A 64 -19.83 -14.89 -3.65
CA LEU A 64 -20.60 -15.61 -4.66
C LEU A 64 -22.11 -15.36 -4.53
N ALA A 65 -22.61 -15.15 -3.31
CA ALA A 65 -24.02 -14.79 -3.05
C ALA A 65 -24.40 -13.44 -3.68
N LEU A 66 -23.46 -12.53 -3.85
CA LEU A 66 -23.66 -11.26 -4.57
C LEU A 66 -23.91 -11.46 -6.07
N LYS A 67 -23.57 -12.61 -6.65
CA LYS A 67 -23.65 -12.91 -8.10
C LYS A 67 -22.96 -11.83 -8.95
N PRO A 68 -21.67 -11.56 -8.74
CA PRO A 68 -20.98 -10.45 -9.38
C PRO A 68 -21.01 -10.54 -10.91
N ALA A 69 -21.06 -9.37 -11.58
CA ALA A 69 -20.76 -9.28 -13.01
C ALA A 69 -19.26 -9.22 -13.25
N ARG A 70 -18.52 -8.60 -12.32
CA ARG A 70 -17.07 -8.42 -12.39
C ARG A 70 -16.43 -8.77 -11.06
N VAL A 71 -15.27 -9.45 -11.13
CA VAL A 71 -14.39 -9.69 -9.99
C VAL A 71 -13.03 -9.08 -10.32
N VAL A 72 -12.63 -8.07 -9.57
CA VAL A 72 -11.32 -7.41 -9.67
C VAL A 72 -10.43 -7.95 -8.55
N TYR A 73 -9.43 -8.73 -8.93
CA TYR A 73 -8.46 -9.35 -8.02
C TYR A 73 -7.14 -8.63 -8.11
N GLY A 74 -6.65 -8.04 -7.03
CA GLY A 74 -5.39 -7.31 -7.13
C GLY A 74 -4.98 -6.53 -5.89
N GLY A 75 -4.19 -5.52 -6.14
CA GLY A 75 -3.56 -4.69 -5.12
C GLY A 75 -2.47 -5.42 -4.33
N GLY A 76 -1.70 -4.65 -3.60
CA GLY A 76 -0.78 -5.06 -2.56
C GLY A 76 -0.02 -6.38 -2.76
N LEU A 77 -0.16 -7.29 -1.79
CA LEU A 77 0.53 -8.58 -1.73
C LEU A 77 -0.34 -9.77 -2.19
N PHE A 78 -1.41 -9.50 -2.93
CA PHE A 78 -2.35 -10.55 -3.33
C PHE A 78 -1.80 -11.51 -4.42
N GLY A 79 -0.64 -11.20 -5.03
CA GLY A 79 0.08 -12.07 -5.95
C GLY A 79 1.01 -13.06 -5.25
N THR A 80 0.53 -13.82 -4.27
CA THR A 80 1.26 -14.89 -3.57
C THR A 80 0.56 -16.23 -3.75
N SER A 81 1.30 -17.34 -3.65
CA SER A 81 0.72 -18.69 -3.71
C SER A 81 -0.39 -18.87 -2.68
N LYS A 82 -0.22 -18.38 -1.45
CA LYS A 82 -1.22 -18.46 -0.39
C LYS A 82 -2.52 -17.73 -0.76
N ALA A 83 -2.43 -16.53 -1.33
CA ALA A 83 -3.59 -15.77 -1.76
C ALA A 83 -4.31 -16.46 -2.93
N PHE A 84 -3.57 -17.00 -3.90
CA PHE A 84 -4.14 -17.77 -5.00
C PHE A 84 -4.82 -19.04 -4.53
N GLN A 85 -4.20 -19.83 -3.65
CA GLN A 85 -4.85 -21.01 -3.05
C GLN A 85 -6.17 -20.65 -2.37
N ALA A 86 -6.24 -19.51 -1.70
CA ALA A 86 -7.44 -19.08 -0.99
C ALA A 86 -8.55 -18.63 -1.94
N TRP A 87 -8.23 -17.99 -3.06
CA TRP A 87 -9.24 -17.27 -3.86
C TRP A 87 -9.50 -17.85 -5.25
N ILE A 88 -8.51 -18.45 -5.95
CA ILE A 88 -8.67 -18.94 -7.31
C ILE A 88 -9.86 -19.92 -7.46
N PRO A 89 -10.11 -20.89 -6.53
CA PRO A 89 -11.28 -21.75 -6.64
C PRO A 89 -12.62 -20.99 -6.68
N SER A 90 -12.67 -19.86 -5.97
CA SER A 90 -13.86 -18.99 -5.94
C SER A 90 -14.00 -18.15 -7.22
N LEU A 91 -12.88 -17.76 -7.82
CA LEU A 91 -12.89 -17.10 -9.13
C LEU A 91 -13.37 -18.04 -10.24
N VAL A 92 -13.01 -19.33 -10.20
CA VAL A 92 -13.57 -20.37 -11.10
C VAL A 92 -15.09 -20.40 -11.01
N ARG A 93 -15.64 -20.43 -9.78
CA ARG A 93 -17.09 -20.44 -9.56
C ARG A 93 -17.75 -19.15 -10.04
N ALA A 94 -17.17 -17.99 -9.75
CA ALA A 94 -17.69 -16.70 -10.19
C ALA A 94 -17.72 -16.64 -11.74
N LYS A 95 -16.64 -17.08 -12.41
CA LYS A 95 -16.58 -17.18 -13.87
C LYS A 95 -17.66 -18.12 -14.44
N ALA A 96 -17.88 -19.28 -13.83
CA ALA A 96 -18.96 -20.20 -14.21
C ALA A 96 -20.35 -19.58 -14.02
N MET A 97 -20.54 -18.62 -13.12
CA MET A 97 -21.76 -17.84 -12.93
C MET A 97 -21.86 -16.63 -13.89
N GLY A 98 -20.92 -16.51 -14.84
CA GLY A 98 -20.88 -15.45 -15.85
C GLY A 98 -20.26 -14.13 -15.34
N ALA A 99 -19.38 -14.17 -14.37
CA ALA A 99 -18.55 -13.03 -13.99
C ALA A 99 -17.33 -12.92 -14.90
N GLU A 100 -16.97 -11.69 -15.25
CA GLU A 100 -15.65 -11.39 -15.83
C GLU A 100 -14.62 -11.27 -14.70
N VAL A 101 -13.43 -11.82 -14.90
CA VAL A 101 -12.31 -11.76 -13.92
C VAL A 101 -11.22 -10.85 -14.44
N TYR A 102 -10.78 -9.96 -13.57
CA TYR A 102 -9.71 -8.99 -13.82
C TYR A 102 -8.62 -9.17 -12.76
N PHE A 103 -7.37 -9.29 -13.19
CA PHE A 103 -6.21 -9.16 -12.31
C PHE A 103 -5.64 -7.76 -12.51
N HIS A 104 -5.69 -6.93 -11.48
CA HIS A 104 -5.39 -5.51 -11.61
C HIS A 104 -4.36 -5.05 -10.60
N ASN A 105 -3.31 -4.37 -11.11
CA ASN A 105 -2.24 -3.76 -10.30
C ASN A 105 -1.66 -4.73 -9.26
N LEU A 106 -1.46 -6.00 -9.67
CA LEU A 106 -1.09 -7.09 -8.78
C LEU A 106 0.36 -6.97 -8.35
N GLY A 107 0.64 -6.94 -7.07
CA GLY A 107 1.99 -7.10 -6.54
C GLY A 107 2.36 -8.58 -6.43
N VAL A 108 3.23 -9.09 -7.29
CA VAL A 108 3.66 -10.49 -7.26
C VAL A 108 4.77 -10.67 -6.23
N GLY A 109 4.47 -11.45 -5.19
CA GLY A 109 5.39 -11.84 -4.12
C GLY A 109 6.14 -13.14 -4.41
N ALA A 110 6.36 -13.93 -3.38
CA ALA A 110 6.89 -15.29 -3.51
C ALA A 110 5.78 -16.21 -4.04
N LEU A 111 5.68 -16.32 -5.36
CA LEU A 111 4.62 -17.07 -6.04
C LEU A 111 5.02 -18.54 -6.27
N GLY A 112 6.26 -18.78 -6.65
CA GLY A 112 6.74 -20.10 -7.07
C GLY A 112 6.10 -20.58 -8.38
N ASP A 113 6.29 -21.87 -8.68
CA ASP A 113 5.60 -22.52 -9.79
C ASP A 113 4.11 -22.72 -9.45
N LEU A 114 3.23 -22.35 -10.36
CA LEU A 114 1.79 -22.55 -10.29
C LEU A 114 1.33 -23.86 -10.98
N GLY A 115 2.23 -24.82 -11.18
CA GLY A 115 1.91 -26.13 -11.75
C GLY A 115 0.86 -26.95 -10.99
N TRP A 116 0.62 -26.58 -9.72
CA TRP A 116 -0.43 -27.18 -8.89
C TRP A 116 -1.86 -26.73 -9.25
N LEU A 117 -2.02 -25.67 -10.06
CA LEU A 117 -3.34 -25.22 -10.52
C LEU A 117 -3.96 -26.27 -11.46
N SER A 118 -5.23 -26.59 -11.25
CA SER A 118 -6.05 -27.35 -12.18
C SER A 118 -6.22 -26.59 -13.51
N ALA A 119 -6.64 -27.27 -14.56
CA ALA A 119 -6.90 -26.65 -15.87
C ALA A 119 -7.93 -25.52 -15.76
N ALA A 120 -9.00 -25.69 -14.96
CA ALA A 120 -10.02 -24.66 -14.74
C ALA A 120 -9.49 -23.43 -14.01
N GLU A 121 -8.62 -23.62 -13.00
CA GLU A 121 -8.01 -22.53 -12.26
C GLU A 121 -6.99 -21.78 -13.12
N ARG A 122 -6.20 -22.47 -13.94
CA ARG A 122 -5.29 -21.88 -14.90
C ARG A 122 -6.05 -21.03 -15.94
N SER A 123 -7.15 -21.55 -16.49
CA SER A 123 -8.02 -20.84 -17.44
C SER A 123 -8.59 -19.54 -16.88
N VAL A 124 -8.83 -19.42 -15.56
CA VAL A 124 -9.27 -18.15 -14.96
C VAL A 124 -8.22 -17.05 -15.12
N ILE A 125 -6.95 -17.40 -15.01
CA ILE A 125 -5.85 -16.45 -15.16
C ILE A 125 -5.60 -16.16 -16.65
N GLU A 126 -5.54 -17.20 -17.46
CA GLU A 126 -5.23 -17.09 -18.90
C GLU A 126 -6.32 -16.32 -19.67
N ASP A 127 -7.59 -16.52 -19.33
CA ASP A 127 -8.74 -15.87 -19.97
C ASP A 127 -9.21 -14.61 -19.21
N ALA A 128 -8.46 -14.11 -18.22
CA ALA A 128 -8.83 -12.90 -17.52
C ALA A 128 -9.01 -11.72 -18.50
N ALA A 129 -10.03 -10.89 -18.31
CA ALA A 129 -10.30 -9.77 -19.21
C ALA A 129 -9.14 -8.75 -19.24
N ILE A 130 -8.55 -8.50 -18.07
CA ILE A 130 -7.33 -7.69 -17.90
C ILE A 130 -6.39 -8.45 -16.98
N PHE A 131 -5.08 -8.34 -17.26
CA PHE A 131 -4.05 -8.82 -16.35
C PHE A 131 -2.90 -7.82 -16.29
N THR A 132 -2.84 -7.08 -15.17
CA THR A 132 -1.79 -6.08 -14.91
C THR A 132 -1.10 -6.32 -13.58
N VAL A 133 0.17 -5.92 -13.53
CA VAL A 133 1.01 -5.91 -12.33
C VAL A 133 1.60 -4.53 -12.12
N ARG A 134 2.00 -4.21 -10.91
CA ARG A 134 2.44 -2.86 -10.55
C ARG A 134 3.88 -2.51 -10.95
N ASP A 135 4.77 -3.51 -11.14
CA ASP A 135 6.19 -3.30 -11.41
C ASP A 135 6.81 -4.42 -12.24
N TYR A 136 7.99 -4.17 -12.83
CA TYR A 136 8.72 -5.15 -13.64
C TYR A 136 9.21 -6.35 -12.83
N VAL A 137 9.49 -6.20 -11.54
CA VAL A 137 9.87 -7.33 -10.68
C VAL A 137 8.69 -8.30 -10.52
N SER A 138 7.47 -7.78 -10.49
CA SER A 138 6.26 -8.61 -10.54
C SER A 138 6.15 -9.38 -11.86
N VAL A 139 6.53 -8.78 -12.99
CA VAL A 139 6.61 -9.48 -14.30
C VAL A 139 7.66 -10.61 -14.26
N GLU A 140 8.87 -10.31 -13.77
CA GLU A 140 9.96 -11.32 -13.67
C GLU A 140 9.58 -12.51 -12.77
N ARG A 141 8.89 -12.23 -11.66
CA ARG A 141 8.40 -13.27 -10.76
C ARG A 141 7.27 -14.07 -11.40
N TRP A 142 6.38 -13.39 -12.11
CA TRP A 142 5.29 -14.03 -12.84
C TRP A 142 5.80 -14.95 -13.95
N ALA A 143 6.83 -14.55 -14.69
CA ALA A 143 7.43 -15.37 -15.75
C ALA A 143 7.93 -16.74 -15.24
N LYS A 144 8.21 -16.86 -13.94
CA LYS A 144 8.62 -18.12 -13.29
C LYS A 144 7.44 -18.97 -12.81
N ALA A 145 6.21 -18.49 -12.93
CA ALA A 145 5.02 -19.17 -12.42
C ALA A 145 4.48 -20.27 -13.36
N GLY A 146 5.03 -20.40 -14.57
CA GLY A 146 4.61 -21.43 -15.54
C GLY A 146 3.24 -21.17 -16.19
N ILE A 147 2.77 -19.91 -16.18
CA ILE A 147 1.54 -19.46 -16.86
C ILE A 147 1.94 -18.73 -18.13
N SER A 148 1.28 -19.08 -19.26
CA SER A 148 1.63 -18.53 -20.59
C SER A 148 1.29 -17.03 -20.73
N ARG A 149 0.23 -16.57 -20.07
CA ARG A 149 -0.20 -15.19 -20.14
C ARG A 149 0.73 -14.25 -19.37
N MET A 150 1.30 -13.25 -20.05
CA MET A 150 2.13 -12.21 -19.43
C MET A 150 1.30 -10.99 -19.07
N PRO A 151 1.54 -10.38 -17.89
CA PRO A 151 0.86 -9.15 -17.47
C PRO A 151 1.50 -7.90 -18.08
N TYR A 152 0.71 -6.81 -18.13
CA TYR A 152 1.21 -5.45 -18.39
C TYR A 152 1.57 -4.74 -17.08
N VAL A 153 2.52 -3.80 -17.12
CA VAL A 153 2.92 -3.01 -15.94
C VAL A 153 2.10 -1.74 -15.86
N THR A 154 1.59 -1.44 -14.65
CA THR A 154 0.77 -0.23 -14.38
C THR A 154 1.56 0.91 -13.73
N HIS A 155 2.78 0.67 -13.23
CA HIS A 155 3.64 1.67 -12.59
C HIS A 155 2.98 2.42 -11.41
N PHE A 156 2.33 1.69 -10.50
CA PHE A 156 1.71 2.24 -9.29
C PHE A 156 0.67 3.35 -9.58
N PRO A 157 -0.45 3.06 -10.25
CA PRO A 157 -1.45 4.06 -10.60
C PRO A 157 -2.09 4.73 -9.36
N GLU A 158 -2.02 4.11 -8.19
CA GLU A 158 -2.44 4.70 -6.91
C GLU A 158 -1.66 5.98 -6.55
N ALA A 159 -0.51 6.23 -7.19
CA ALA A 159 0.21 7.50 -7.08
C ALA A 159 -0.62 8.71 -7.57
N ASP A 160 -1.57 8.50 -8.47
CA ASP A 160 -2.37 9.55 -9.09
C ASP A 160 -3.67 9.88 -8.33
N ILE A 161 -4.01 9.11 -7.28
CA ILE A 161 -5.16 9.41 -6.42
C ILE A 161 -4.98 10.79 -5.78
N ALA A 162 -6.01 11.64 -5.90
CA ALA A 162 -5.98 13.00 -5.37
C ALA A 162 -5.87 13.02 -3.84
N PRO A 163 -5.04 13.92 -3.25
CA PRO A 163 -4.98 14.14 -1.81
C PRO A 163 -6.23 14.86 -1.31
N GLU A 164 -6.60 14.63 -0.03
CA GLU A 164 -7.58 15.42 0.71
C GLU A 164 -6.86 16.25 1.78
N PHE A 165 -6.99 17.57 1.73
CA PHE A 165 -6.21 18.50 2.55
C PHE A 165 -6.88 18.96 3.85
N SER A 166 -8.15 18.67 4.09
CA SER A 166 -8.91 19.19 5.24
C SER A 166 -8.21 18.93 6.58
N LEU A 167 -7.72 17.70 6.78
CA LEU A 167 -7.00 17.33 8.00
C LEU A 167 -5.62 18.00 8.09
N ALA A 168 -4.89 18.05 6.99
CA ALA A 168 -3.59 18.69 6.94
C ALA A 168 -3.70 20.21 7.21
N ASP A 169 -4.70 20.87 6.63
CA ASP A 169 -4.96 22.30 6.85
C ASP A 169 -5.38 22.63 8.29
N ALA A 170 -6.02 21.68 8.98
CA ALA A 170 -6.42 21.83 10.38
C ALA A 170 -5.27 21.59 11.37
N LEU A 171 -4.34 20.68 11.05
CA LEU A 171 -3.33 20.22 12.00
C LEU A 171 -1.94 20.82 11.78
N LEU A 172 -1.56 21.13 10.53
CA LEU A 172 -0.19 21.50 10.21
C LEU A 172 0.01 23.01 10.17
N PRO A 173 1.12 23.53 10.75
CA PRO A 173 1.44 24.94 10.72
C PRO A 173 1.76 25.40 9.30
N ARG A 174 1.42 26.66 8.99
CA ARG A 174 1.77 27.31 7.72
C ARG A 174 3.11 28.02 7.83
N GLY A 175 3.88 28.01 6.74
CA GLY A 175 5.15 28.77 6.66
C GLY A 175 6.30 28.16 7.45
N GLN A 176 6.16 26.95 7.98
CA GLN A 176 7.21 26.19 8.64
C GLN A 176 7.66 25.05 7.72
N ARG A 177 8.96 24.74 7.70
CA ARG A 177 9.48 23.57 6.98
C ARG A 177 9.05 22.29 7.70
N LEU A 178 8.55 21.33 6.95
CA LEU A 178 7.96 20.10 7.49
C LEU A 178 8.67 18.85 6.95
N LEU A 179 9.11 17.97 7.87
CA LEU A 179 9.61 16.64 7.55
C LEU A 179 8.56 15.59 7.95
N GLY A 180 7.97 14.92 6.97
CA GLY A 180 7.16 13.74 7.22
C GLY A 180 8.04 12.54 7.57
N VAL A 181 7.74 11.83 8.66
CA VAL A 181 8.52 10.65 9.11
C VAL A 181 7.62 9.44 9.23
N SER A 182 8.00 8.33 8.54
CA SER A 182 7.28 7.06 8.55
C SER A 182 8.23 5.87 8.56
N ILE A 183 8.40 5.23 9.71
CA ILE A 183 9.33 4.12 9.89
C ILE A 183 8.58 2.90 10.43
N ILE A 184 8.80 1.74 9.80
CA ILE A 184 8.27 0.45 10.27
C ILE A 184 9.20 -0.09 11.37
N PRO A 185 8.67 -0.46 12.56
CA PRO A 185 9.49 -0.91 13.68
C PRO A 185 9.85 -2.40 13.61
N THR A 186 10.13 -2.94 12.40
CA THR A 186 10.52 -4.34 12.29
C THR A 186 11.86 -4.61 12.98
N PRO A 187 12.10 -5.83 13.51
CA PRO A 187 13.38 -6.18 14.11
C PRO A 187 14.59 -5.89 13.20
N MET A 188 14.44 -6.17 11.89
CA MET A 188 15.48 -5.89 10.89
C MET A 188 15.74 -4.38 10.77
N MET A 189 14.69 -3.55 10.67
CA MET A 189 14.85 -2.10 10.54
C MET A 189 15.50 -1.50 11.80
N ARG A 190 15.08 -1.92 12.99
CA ARG A 190 15.71 -1.53 14.26
C ARG A 190 17.19 -1.90 14.32
N ALA A 191 17.56 -3.10 13.85
CA ALA A 191 18.95 -3.55 13.80
C ALA A 191 19.79 -2.68 12.84
N CYS A 192 19.27 -2.40 11.64
CA CYS A 192 19.92 -1.55 10.66
C CYS A 192 20.10 -0.11 11.17
N LEU A 193 19.07 0.49 11.78
CA LEU A 193 19.12 1.84 12.33
C LEU A 193 20.19 1.97 13.44
N ARG A 194 20.29 0.97 14.33
CA ARG A 194 21.34 0.95 15.36
C ARG A 194 22.74 0.77 14.78
N HIS A 195 22.88 -0.12 13.79
CA HIS A 195 24.18 -0.38 13.16
C HIS A 195 24.69 0.82 12.38
N GLU A 196 23.83 1.50 11.66
CA GLU A 196 24.12 2.66 10.81
C GLU A 196 23.79 4.00 11.50
N ALA A 197 23.75 4.04 12.83
CA ALA A 197 23.29 5.21 13.57
C ALA A 197 24.05 6.51 13.18
N ALA A 198 25.36 6.44 12.97
CA ALA A 198 26.15 7.60 12.55
C ALA A 198 25.71 8.12 11.16
N THR A 199 25.45 7.23 10.20
CA THR A 199 24.95 7.57 8.88
C THR A 199 23.56 8.23 8.95
N VAL A 200 22.68 7.68 9.80
CA VAL A 200 21.32 8.22 9.98
C VAL A 200 21.37 9.57 10.69
N HIS A 201 22.21 9.76 11.73
CA HIS A 201 22.39 11.06 12.37
C HIS A 201 22.92 12.12 11.39
N ALA A 202 23.93 11.79 10.59
CA ALA A 202 24.44 12.72 9.58
C ALA A 202 23.36 13.11 8.54
N LEU A 203 22.48 12.18 8.16
CA LEU A 203 21.34 12.47 7.31
C LEU A 203 20.33 13.40 8.01
N MET A 204 20.08 13.21 9.30
CA MET A 204 19.09 14.00 10.05
C MET A 204 19.55 15.45 10.30
N GLU A 205 20.85 15.74 10.25
CA GLU A 205 21.35 17.12 10.32
C GLU A 205 20.78 18.01 9.20
N GLU A 206 20.44 17.43 8.02
CA GLU A 206 19.78 18.16 6.93
C GLU A 206 18.42 18.74 7.37
N PHE A 207 17.81 18.20 8.43
CA PHE A 207 16.43 18.51 8.88
C PHE A 207 16.38 19.14 10.27
N SER A 208 17.49 19.63 10.79
CA SER A 208 17.57 20.20 12.14
C SER A 208 16.64 21.39 12.38
N ASP A 209 16.21 22.09 11.32
CA ASP A 209 15.30 23.24 11.35
C ASP A 209 13.83 22.90 10.97
N HIS A 210 13.53 21.60 10.72
CA HIS A 210 12.18 21.19 10.34
C HIS A 210 11.33 20.82 11.55
N ALA A 211 10.03 21.09 11.49
CA ALA A 211 9.07 20.43 12.35
C ALA A 211 8.67 19.08 11.78
N ILE A 212 8.43 18.12 12.66
CA ILE A 212 8.17 16.74 12.29
C ILE A 212 6.67 16.49 12.19
N VAL A 213 6.26 15.87 11.09
CA VAL A 213 4.92 15.34 10.89
C VAL A 213 4.99 13.81 10.95
N PRO A 214 4.47 13.16 12.00
CA PRO A 214 4.38 11.71 12.04
C PRO A 214 3.45 11.20 10.93
N ILE A 215 3.96 10.34 10.05
CA ILE A 215 3.18 9.74 8.97
C ILE A 215 2.92 8.27 9.31
N VAL A 216 1.80 8.05 9.98
CA VAL A 216 1.32 6.72 10.37
C VAL A 216 0.40 6.20 9.28
N SER A 217 0.87 5.28 8.46
CA SER A 217 0.05 4.65 7.41
C SER A 217 -0.53 3.30 7.83
N THR A 218 0.06 2.68 8.84
CA THR A 218 -0.36 1.35 9.30
C THR A 218 -0.44 1.31 10.81
N VAL A 219 -1.60 0.88 11.31
CA VAL A 219 -1.83 0.39 12.67
C VAL A 219 -2.42 -1.01 12.52
N HIS A 220 -1.55 -1.99 12.30
CA HIS A 220 -1.97 -3.33 11.91
C HIS A 220 -2.75 -4.02 13.02
N LEU A 221 -3.90 -4.62 12.68
CA LEU A 221 -4.82 -5.21 13.66
C LEU A 221 -4.26 -6.47 14.35
N SER A 222 -3.32 -7.17 13.71
CA SER A 222 -2.81 -8.47 14.19
C SER A 222 -1.28 -8.57 14.25
N THR A 223 -0.53 -7.56 13.78
CA THR A 223 0.93 -7.61 13.68
C THR A 223 1.55 -6.36 14.31
N PRO A 224 1.94 -6.40 15.60
CA PRO A 224 2.49 -5.23 16.32
C PRO A 224 3.76 -4.65 15.66
N ASP A 225 4.60 -5.51 15.06
CA ASP A 225 5.83 -5.07 14.37
C ASP A 225 5.56 -4.28 13.08
N GLU A 226 4.30 -4.16 12.68
CA GLU A 226 3.86 -3.34 11.55
C GLU A 226 3.12 -2.06 11.98
N ASP A 227 3.16 -1.69 13.25
CA ASP A 227 2.57 -0.46 13.77
C ASP A 227 3.56 0.72 13.61
N ASP A 228 3.27 1.61 12.66
CA ASP A 228 4.10 2.78 12.37
C ASP A 228 4.18 3.78 13.53
N THR A 229 3.19 3.78 14.43
CA THR A 229 3.21 4.67 15.61
C THR A 229 4.44 4.40 16.46
N ALA A 230 4.70 3.13 16.78
CA ALA A 230 5.87 2.72 17.54
C ALA A 230 7.18 3.06 16.81
N GLY A 231 7.23 2.79 15.51
CA GLY A 231 8.41 3.09 14.67
C GLY A 231 8.71 4.58 14.59
N CYS A 232 7.69 5.42 14.44
CA CYS A 232 7.85 6.88 14.46
C CYS A 232 8.38 7.35 15.82
N ILE A 233 7.77 6.92 16.93
CA ILE A 233 8.18 7.34 18.28
C ILE A 233 9.65 6.96 18.56
N GLU A 234 10.04 5.71 18.25
CA GLU A 234 11.41 5.24 18.43
C GLU A 234 12.40 6.07 17.59
N PHE A 235 12.08 6.27 16.31
CA PHE A 235 12.95 7.04 15.40
C PHE A 235 13.10 8.51 15.82
N LEU A 236 12.00 9.17 16.21
CA LEU A 236 12.04 10.56 16.66
C LEU A 236 12.88 10.73 17.94
N ARG A 237 12.69 9.82 18.90
CA ARG A 237 13.49 9.83 20.15
C ARG A 237 14.98 9.69 19.88
N ASP A 238 15.36 8.77 18.98
CA ASP A 238 16.75 8.37 18.79
C ASP A 238 17.51 9.31 17.81
N PHE A 239 16.82 9.86 16.80
CA PHE A 239 17.47 10.60 15.70
C PHE A 239 17.05 12.08 15.57
N LEU A 240 15.89 12.46 16.10
CA LEU A 240 15.34 13.82 15.98
C LEU A 240 14.79 14.36 17.32
N PRO A 241 15.52 14.14 18.45
CA PRO A 241 14.98 14.44 19.80
C PRO A 241 14.73 15.93 20.06
N LYS A 242 15.33 16.83 19.26
CA LYS A 242 15.23 18.29 19.42
C LYS A 242 14.21 18.94 18.49
N ASN A 243 13.73 18.21 17.49
CA ASN A 243 12.82 18.76 16.51
C ASN A 243 11.38 18.83 17.09
N PRO A 244 10.66 19.94 16.91
CA PRO A 244 9.27 20.04 17.35
C PRO A 244 8.37 19.11 16.53
N ILE A 245 7.43 18.45 17.19
CA ILE A 245 6.40 17.64 16.51
C ILE A 245 5.21 18.55 16.19
N ALA A 246 4.95 18.78 14.89
CA ALA A 246 3.91 19.69 14.42
C ALA A 246 2.49 19.22 14.73
N ALA A 247 2.24 17.90 14.72
CA ALA A 247 0.92 17.33 14.98
C ALA A 247 1.05 16.02 15.80
N PRO A 248 1.29 16.11 17.12
CA PRO A 248 1.47 14.92 17.97
C PRO A 248 0.27 13.97 17.99
N ILE A 249 -0.94 14.50 17.77
CA ILE A 249 -2.19 13.72 17.71
C ILE A 249 -2.15 12.63 16.63
N LEU A 250 -1.31 12.76 15.60
CA LEU A 250 -1.13 11.76 14.55
C LEU A 250 -0.50 10.45 15.07
N LEU A 251 0.10 10.48 16.27
CA LEU A 251 0.63 9.30 16.97
C LEU A 251 -0.44 8.60 17.83
N ASP A 252 -1.62 9.20 17.99
CA ASP A 252 -2.72 8.58 18.72
C ASP A 252 -3.47 7.59 17.83
N ARG A 253 -3.56 6.32 18.28
CA ARG A 253 -4.17 5.24 17.51
C ARG A 253 -5.68 5.38 17.37
N GLU A 254 -6.37 5.94 18.35
CA GLU A 254 -7.82 6.15 18.28
C GLU A 254 -8.14 7.29 17.31
N PHE A 255 -7.36 8.39 17.36
CA PHE A 255 -7.43 9.44 16.36
C PHE A 255 -7.15 8.89 14.95
N TRP A 256 -6.10 8.07 14.79
CA TRP A 256 -5.77 7.42 13.54
C TRP A 256 -6.95 6.60 12.99
N ARG A 257 -7.55 5.76 13.84
CA ARG A 257 -8.69 4.92 13.46
C ARG A 257 -9.93 5.74 13.09
N ALA A 258 -10.17 6.85 13.77
CA ALA A 258 -11.34 7.69 13.56
C ALA A 258 -11.20 8.59 12.33
N GLU A 259 -10.03 9.21 12.13
CA GLU A 259 -9.88 10.35 11.23
C GLU A 259 -9.07 10.06 9.96
N LEU A 260 -8.09 9.11 10.01
CA LEU A 260 -7.24 8.89 8.85
C LEU A 260 -7.94 8.06 7.77
N THR A 261 -7.88 8.58 6.55
CA THR A 261 -8.21 7.87 5.30
C THR A 261 -6.99 7.90 4.38
N PRO A 262 -6.92 7.06 3.33
CA PRO A 262 -5.82 7.11 2.38
C PRO A 262 -5.58 8.50 1.77
N GLN A 263 -6.64 9.21 1.41
CA GLN A 263 -6.53 10.53 0.80
C GLN A 263 -6.12 11.61 1.81
N ARG A 264 -6.59 11.54 3.08
CA ARG A 264 -6.14 12.44 4.16
C ARG A 264 -4.67 12.21 4.51
N LEU A 265 -4.23 10.94 4.57
CA LEU A 265 -2.81 10.62 4.74
C LEU A 265 -1.97 11.21 3.61
N LYS A 266 -2.43 11.08 2.36
CA LYS A 266 -1.76 11.70 1.21
C LYS A 266 -1.75 13.22 1.30
N GLY A 267 -2.80 13.85 1.83
CA GLY A 267 -2.88 15.28 2.10
C GLY A 267 -1.85 15.74 3.13
N LEU A 268 -1.65 14.98 4.22
CA LEU A 268 -0.58 15.24 5.20
C LEU A 268 0.81 15.16 4.56
N ILE A 269 1.06 14.10 3.78
CA ILE A 269 2.33 13.92 3.06
C ILE A 269 2.56 15.08 2.09
N ALA A 270 1.55 15.47 1.32
CA ALA A 270 1.63 16.54 0.32
C ALA A 270 1.92 17.94 0.90
N ARG A 271 1.75 18.12 2.22
CA ARG A 271 2.13 19.36 2.94
C ARG A 271 3.57 19.34 3.46
N CYS A 272 4.25 18.21 3.42
CA CYS A 272 5.65 18.12 3.83
C CYS A 272 6.59 18.58 2.71
N ASP A 273 7.69 19.24 3.06
CA ASP A 273 8.78 19.56 2.10
C ASP A 273 9.57 18.32 1.73
N THR A 274 9.70 17.41 2.69
CA THR A 274 10.38 16.12 2.51
C THR A 274 9.64 15.03 3.28
N LEU A 275 9.58 13.85 2.70
CA LEU A 275 9.10 12.62 3.34
C LEU A 275 10.27 11.67 3.54
N LEU A 276 10.57 11.32 4.79
CA LEU A 276 11.47 10.24 5.17
C LEU A 276 10.65 8.99 5.44
N THR A 277 10.85 7.93 4.68
CA THR A 277 9.99 6.75 4.82
C THR A 277 10.70 5.42 4.60
N HIS A 278 10.25 4.41 5.36
CA HIS A 278 10.51 2.99 5.09
C HIS A 278 9.30 2.33 4.37
N ARG A 279 8.13 2.97 4.39
CA ARG A 279 6.90 2.43 3.77
C ARG A 279 6.87 2.68 2.27
N LYS A 280 6.72 1.61 1.50
CA LYS A 280 6.57 1.67 0.04
C LYS A 280 5.39 2.54 -0.41
N HIS A 281 4.20 2.32 0.14
CA HIS A 281 3.02 3.10 -0.24
C HIS A 281 3.16 4.58 0.11
N ASN A 282 3.82 4.93 1.24
CA ASN A 282 4.09 6.33 1.55
C ASN A 282 5.06 6.96 0.55
N ALA A 283 6.07 6.21 0.07
CA ALA A 283 6.91 6.70 -1.03
C ALA A 283 6.10 6.95 -2.30
N VAL A 284 5.18 6.04 -2.66
CA VAL A 284 4.25 6.22 -3.79
C VAL A 284 3.37 7.47 -3.61
N HIS A 285 2.81 7.69 -2.41
CA HIS A 285 2.06 8.90 -2.09
C HIS A 285 2.89 10.18 -2.24
N GLY A 286 4.12 10.18 -1.69
CA GLY A 286 5.02 11.33 -1.74
C GLY A 286 5.44 11.67 -3.18
N ILE A 287 5.82 10.66 -3.97
CA ILE A 287 6.18 10.84 -5.38
C ILE A 287 4.96 11.36 -6.17
N GLY A 288 3.78 10.76 -5.99
CA GLY A 288 2.55 11.22 -6.66
C GLY A 288 2.08 12.61 -6.25
N ALA A 289 2.48 13.08 -5.05
CA ALA A 289 2.22 14.44 -4.57
C ALA A 289 3.36 15.44 -4.88
N ASN A 290 4.37 15.03 -5.63
CA ASN A 290 5.57 15.81 -5.95
C ASN A 290 6.36 16.29 -4.71
N VAL A 291 6.40 15.48 -3.65
CA VAL A 291 7.17 15.72 -2.43
C VAL A 291 8.53 15.02 -2.54
N ARG A 292 9.61 15.68 -2.13
CA ARG A 292 10.94 15.05 -2.02
C ARG A 292 10.85 13.83 -1.12
N VAL A 293 11.25 12.64 -1.60
CA VAL A 293 11.18 11.40 -0.83
C VAL A 293 12.57 10.86 -0.54
N ILE A 294 12.86 10.60 0.74
CA ILE A 294 14.04 9.87 1.18
C ILE A 294 13.57 8.52 1.72
N GLY A 295 13.86 7.46 0.96
CA GLY A 295 13.59 6.09 1.37
C GLY A 295 14.73 5.55 2.23
N LEU A 296 14.40 5.04 3.43
CA LEU A 296 15.32 4.24 4.24
C LEU A 296 14.87 2.79 4.22
N HIS A 297 15.75 1.85 3.91
CA HIS A 297 15.38 0.44 3.92
C HIS A 297 16.57 -0.45 4.32
N PRO A 298 16.31 -1.61 4.96
CA PRO A 298 17.34 -2.62 5.12
C PRO A 298 17.87 -3.05 3.75
N TRP A 299 19.19 -3.14 3.58
CA TRP A 299 19.80 -3.50 2.30
C TRP A 299 19.24 -4.81 1.72
N ALA A 300 18.94 -5.77 2.60
CA ALA A 300 18.35 -7.07 2.21
C ALA A 300 16.89 -6.95 1.72
N ASP A 301 16.15 -5.89 2.11
CA ASP A 301 14.79 -5.62 1.64
C ASP A 301 14.78 -4.62 0.49
N GLY A 302 14.82 -5.12 -0.72
CA GLY A 302 14.81 -4.28 -1.93
C GLY A 302 13.42 -3.75 -2.33
N SER A 303 12.36 -3.92 -1.54
CA SER A 303 10.98 -3.57 -1.94
C SER A 303 10.81 -2.08 -2.20
N LEU A 304 11.29 -1.24 -1.29
CA LEU A 304 11.25 0.22 -1.44
C LEU A 304 12.14 0.69 -2.59
N ARG A 305 13.36 0.15 -2.71
CA ARG A 305 14.28 0.45 -3.83
C ARG A 305 13.64 0.16 -5.19
N ARG A 306 12.93 -0.96 -5.33
CA ARG A 306 12.21 -1.31 -6.57
C ARG A 306 11.12 -0.30 -6.90
N THR A 307 10.44 0.25 -5.89
CA THR A 307 9.45 1.32 -6.09
C THR A 307 10.10 2.59 -6.65
N PHE A 308 11.25 3.00 -6.13
CA PHE A 308 12.01 4.13 -6.67
C PHE A 308 12.47 3.89 -8.12
N ILE A 309 12.88 2.68 -8.46
CA ILE A 309 13.23 2.31 -9.85
C ILE A 309 12.00 2.36 -10.75
N ALA A 310 10.87 1.79 -10.31
CA ALA A 310 9.65 1.75 -11.10
C ALA A 310 9.02 3.14 -11.34
N LEU A 311 9.31 4.10 -10.46
CA LEU A 311 8.83 5.49 -10.55
C LEU A 311 9.96 6.49 -10.87
N SER A 312 11.08 6.03 -11.43
CA SER A 312 12.28 6.86 -11.67
C SER A 312 11.98 8.14 -12.44
N ASP A 313 11.11 8.07 -13.45
CA ASP A 313 10.74 9.21 -14.30
C ASP A 313 9.83 10.22 -13.61
N ARG A 314 9.30 9.87 -12.42
CA ARG A 314 8.38 10.69 -11.62
C ARG A 314 9.02 11.18 -10.32
N LEU A 315 10.29 10.83 -10.04
CA LEU A 315 10.94 11.21 -8.79
C LEU A 315 11.10 12.71 -8.66
N PRO A 316 10.57 13.34 -7.60
CA PRO A 316 10.85 14.75 -7.31
C PRO A 316 12.34 14.98 -7.08
N HIS A 317 12.80 16.21 -7.40
CA HIS A 317 14.20 16.57 -7.27
C HIS A 317 14.74 16.31 -5.85
N GLY A 318 15.94 15.72 -5.77
CA GLY A 318 16.60 15.38 -4.51
C GLY A 318 16.05 14.14 -3.81
N SER A 319 15.07 13.43 -4.41
CA SER A 319 14.61 12.14 -3.90
C SER A 319 15.69 11.07 -4.04
N ARG A 320 15.84 10.23 -3.01
CA ARG A 320 16.83 9.15 -3.00
C ARG A 320 16.41 8.00 -2.12
N CYS A 321 16.94 6.81 -2.40
CA CYS A 321 16.71 5.61 -1.61
C CYS A 321 18.04 5.14 -1.01
N ILE A 322 18.06 4.99 0.31
CA ILE A 322 19.27 4.67 1.11
C ILE A 322 19.09 3.27 1.70
N GLY A 323 19.98 2.36 1.33
CA GLY A 323 20.02 1.03 1.90
C GLY A 323 20.90 0.99 3.14
N LEU A 324 20.34 0.57 4.27
CA LEU A 324 21.03 0.40 5.54
C LEU A 324 21.53 -1.04 5.69
N GLN A 325 22.78 -1.21 6.13
CA GLN A 325 23.35 -2.52 6.40
C GLN A 325 22.84 -3.07 7.73
N ALA A 326 22.58 -4.36 7.78
CA ALA A 326 22.42 -5.06 9.05
C ALA A 326 23.81 -5.40 9.64
N PRO A 327 23.92 -5.55 10.97
CA PRO A 327 25.15 -6.08 11.56
C PRO A 327 25.47 -7.46 10.97
N SER A 328 26.74 -7.75 10.72
CA SER A 328 27.19 -9.08 10.30
C SER A 328 26.82 -10.08 11.39
N THR A 329 26.06 -11.11 11.04
CA THR A 329 25.72 -12.23 11.96
C THR A 329 26.91 -13.12 12.19
#